data_1ea19272152f342f1aabefe4af8fa507
#
_entry.id   1ea19272152f342f1aabefe4af8fa507
#
_cell.length_a   1.000
_cell.length_b   1.000
_cell.length_c   1.000
_cell.angle_alpha   90.00
_cell.angle_beta   90.00
_cell.angle_gamma   90.00
#
_symmetry.space_group_name_H-M   'P 1'
#
loop_
_entity.id
_entity.type
_entity.pdbx_description
1 polymer ?
#
loop_
_entity_poly.entity_id
_entity_poly.type
_entity_poly.pdbx_seq_one_letter_code
_entity_poly.pdbx_strand_id
1 'polypeptide(L)'
;RIIIATFASNVDRVQQIINSAYKYGRKVIIEGRSMVNIITTASELGYINIPDNTLIDISQMKNYPDEKVVLITTGSQGENMAALSRIAASIHNKVAIKPGDVVIFSSHPIPGNEKAVFKVINELEAKGAHVIFEDTHVSGHACREELKLIYALTKPKYAIPVHGEYRHLKRH
;
A
#
# COMPACT_ATOMS: atom_id res chain seq x y z
N ARG A 1 14.03 7.72 -5.83
CA ARG A 1 12.87 6.91 -6.21
C ARG A 1 11.77 7.08 -5.18
N ILE A 2 10.55 6.77 -5.59
CA ILE A 2 9.42 6.67 -4.66
C ILE A 2 8.99 5.20 -4.61
N ILE A 3 8.84 4.66 -3.42
CA ILE A 3 8.36 3.29 -3.17
C ILE A 3 7.10 3.41 -2.32
N ILE A 4 5.98 2.88 -2.79
CA ILE A 4 4.69 3.01 -2.10
C ILE A 4 4.19 1.62 -1.73
N ALA A 5 4.06 1.37 -0.44
CA ALA A 5 3.48 0.14 0.09
C ALA A 5 1.99 0.34 0.38
N THR A 6 1.17 -0.51 -0.21
CA THR A 6 -0.29 -0.47 -0.01
C THR A 6 -0.90 -1.86 -0.09
N PHE A 7 -2.16 -1.98 0.28
CA PHE A 7 -2.94 -3.21 0.06
C PHE A 7 -3.24 -3.40 -1.44
N ALA A 8 -2.97 -4.58 -1.94
CA ALA A 8 -3.28 -4.92 -3.33
C ALA A 8 -4.77 -4.82 -3.66
N SER A 9 -5.63 -5.07 -2.68
CA SER A 9 -7.09 -4.99 -2.81
C SER A 9 -7.65 -3.57 -2.91
N ASN A 10 -6.86 -2.55 -2.62
CA ASN A 10 -7.29 -1.15 -2.76
C ASN A 10 -6.99 -0.64 -4.17
N VAL A 11 -7.82 -1.07 -5.12
CA VAL A 11 -7.69 -0.76 -6.55
C VAL A 11 -7.73 0.74 -6.83
N ASP A 12 -8.61 1.48 -6.17
CA ASP A 12 -8.73 2.94 -6.33
C ASP A 12 -7.46 3.67 -5.93
N ARG A 13 -6.83 3.24 -4.83
CA ARG A 13 -5.57 3.83 -4.38
C ARG A 13 -4.45 3.56 -5.37
N VAL A 14 -4.37 2.35 -5.90
CA VAL A 14 -3.40 2.03 -6.95
C VAL A 14 -3.64 2.89 -8.19
N GLN A 15 -4.90 3.08 -8.60
CA GLN A 15 -5.23 3.98 -9.70
C GLN A 15 -4.77 5.42 -9.43
N GLN A 16 -4.96 5.94 -8.23
CA GLN A 16 -4.50 7.28 -7.84
C GLN A 16 -2.98 7.41 -7.91
N ILE A 17 -2.25 6.38 -7.48
CA ILE A 17 -0.79 6.35 -7.58
C ILE A 17 -0.35 6.37 -9.04
N ILE A 18 -0.97 5.55 -9.91
CA ILE A 18 -0.67 5.51 -11.35
C ILE A 18 -0.95 6.87 -12.00
N ASN A 19 -2.10 7.48 -11.71
CA ASN A 19 -2.47 8.79 -12.24
C ASN A 19 -1.48 9.88 -11.80
N SER A 20 -1.07 9.85 -10.53
CA SER A 20 -0.08 10.79 -10.01
C SER A 20 1.29 10.57 -10.67
N ALA A 21 1.73 9.34 -10.79
CA ALA A 21 3.00 9.02 -11.47
C ALA A 21 2.98 9.50 -12.92
N TYR A 22 1.91 9.24 -13.65
CA TYR A 22 1.73 9.71 -15.03
C TYR A 22 1.78 11.23 -15.14
N LYS A 23 1.05 11.94 -14.27
CA LYS A 23 1.03 13.42 -14.22
C LYS A 23 2.43 14.03 -14.07
N TYR A 24 3.31 13.37 -13.30
CA TYR A 24 4.68 13.83 -13.09
C TYR A 24 5.71 13.17 -14.01
N GLY A 25 5.26 12.49 -15.07
CA GLY A 25 6.13 11.85 -16.06
C GLY A 25 7.02 10.76 -15.48
N ARG A 26 6.51 10.02 -14.47
CA ARG A 26 7.22 8.91 -13.83
C ARG A 26 6.77 7.56 -14.38
N LYS A 27 7.67 6.60 -14.38
CA LYS A 27 7.39 5.21 -14.72
C LYS A 27 6.97 4.45 -13.47
N VAL A 28 5.98 3.59 -13.62
CA VAL A 28 5.43 2.76 -12.54
C VAL A 28 5.91 1.32 -12.70
N ILE A 29 6.36 0.74 -11.61
CA ILE A 29 6.70 -0.67 -11.49
C ILE A 29 5.79 -1.27 -10.42
N ILE A 30 5.19 -2.41 -10.71
CA ILE A 30 4.37 -3.15 -9.75
C ILE A 30 5.17 -4.34 -9.25
N GLU A 31 5.36 -4.44 -7.93
CA GLU A 31 6.15 -5.51 -7.33
C GLU A 31 5.37 -6.21 -6.21
N GLY A 32 5.48 -7.53 -6.20
CA GLY A 32 4.75 -8.41 -5.32
C GLY A 32 3.67 -9.20 -6.05
N ARG A 33 3.70 -10.53 -5.91
CA ARG A 33 2.85 -11.46 -6.66
C ARG A 33 1.35 -11.12 -6.59
N SER A 34 0.84 -10.87 -5.39
CA SER A 34 -0.58 -10.51 -5.20
C SER A 34 -0.92 -9.16 -5.83
N MET A 35 -0.02 -8.19 -5.76
CA MET A 35 -0.22 -6.88 -6.38
C MET A 35 -0.31 -7.01 -7.90
N VAL A 36 0.63 -7.71 -8.51
CA VAL A 36 0.63 -7.96 -9.96
C VAL A 36 -0.67 -8.63 -10.39
N ASN A 37 -1.07 -9.72 -9.72
CA ASN A 37 -2.28 -10.46 -10.09
C ASN A 37 -3.55 -9.59 -10.01
N ILE A 38 -3.72 -8.85 -8.91
CA ILE A 38 -4.92 -8.01 -8.73
C ILE A 38 -4.94 -6.87 -9.76
N ILE A 39 -3.82 -6.20 -9.98
CA ILE A 39 -3.76 -5.08 -10.93
C ILE A 39 -3.97 -5.56 -12.36
N THR A 40 -3.42 -6.70 -12.74
CA THR A 40 -3.66 -7.30 -14.07
C THR A 40 -5.16 -7.59 -14.25
N THR A 41 -5.77 -8.31 -13.31
CA THR A 41 -7.21 -8.62 -13.37
C THR A 41 -8.07 -7.35 -13.37
N ALA A 42 -7.76 -6.39 -12.52
CA ALA A 42 -8.51 -5.12 -12.45
C ALA A 42 -8.39 -4.30 -13.75
N SER A 43 -7.23 -4.36 -14.40
CA SER A 43 -7.03 -3.71 -15.72
C SER A 43 -7.80 -4.43 -16.82
N GLU A 44 -7.79 -5.76 -16.86
CA GLU A 44 -8.57 -6.56 -17.81
C GLU A 44 -10.08 -6.33 -17.68
N LEU A 45 -10.56 -6.13 -16.45
CA LEU A 45 -11.97 -5.82 -16.16
C LEU A 45 -12.33 -4.34 -16.32
N GLY A 46 -11.36 -3.47 -16.66
CA GLY A 46 -11.59 -2.05 -16.86
C GLY A 46 -11.69 -1.21 -15.58
N TYR A 47 -11.36 -1.77 -14.41
CA TYR A 47 -11.33 -1.03 -13.14
C TYR A 47 -10.06 -0.20 -12.95
N ILE A 48 -8.98 -0.54 -13.63
CA ILE A 48 -7.74 0.23 -13.66
C ILE A 48 -7.44 0.64 -15.09
N ASN A 49 -7.21 1.93 -15.29
CA ASN A 49 -6.70 2.48 -16.51
C ASN A 49 -5.21 2.82 -16.36
N ILE A 50 -4.37 2.19 -17.16
CA ILE A 50 -2.93 2.44 -17.17
C ILE A 50 -2.60 3.21 -18.44
N PRO A 51 -2.24 4.50 -18.34
CA PRO A 51 -1.86 5.27 -19.53
C PRO A 51 -0.65 4.66 -20.24
N ASP A 52 -0.61 4.78 -21.55
CA ASP A 52 0.47 4.26 -22.37
C ASP A 52 1.85 4.68 -21.87
N ASN A 53 2.82 3.78 -21.96
CA ASN A 53 4.20 4.01 -21.54
C ASN A 53 4.39 4.39 -20.06
N THR A 54 3.39 4.19 -19.20
CA THR A 54 3.49 4.45 -17.76
C THR A 54 4.02 3.24 -16.99
N LEU A 55 3.46 2.05 -17.24
CA LEU A 55 3.89 0.81 -16.60
C LEU A 55 5.11 0.21 -17.31
N ILE A 56 6.11 -0.18 -16.55
CA ILE A 56 7.31 -0.85 -17.05
C ILE A 56 7.61 -2.10 -16.23
N ASP A 57 8.28 -3.07 -16.84
CA ASP A 57 8.81 -4.23 -16.11
C ASP A 57 9.97 -3.82 -15.20
N ILE A 58 10.09 -4.48 -14.05
CA ILE A 58 11.15 -4.20 -13.07
C ILE A 58 12.57 -4.37 -13.64
N SER A 59 12.77 -5.22 -14.65
CA SER A 59 14.06 -5.35 -15.35
C SER A 59 14.47 -4.09 -16.10
N GLN A 60 13.50 -3.26 -16.49
CA GLN A 60 13.71 -2.00 -17.18
C GLN A 60 14.02 -0.83 -16.24
N MET A 61 13.88 -1.03 -14.93
CA MET A 61 14.07 0.04 -13.92
C MET A 61 15.41 0.77 -14.09
N LYS A 62 16.48 0.03 -14.39
CA LYS A 62 17.84 0.58 -14.58
C LYS A 62 17.99 1.52 -15.78
N ASN A 63 17.03 1.52 -16.70
CA ASN A 63 17.04 2.36 -17.91
C ASN A 63 16.47 3.77 -17.65
N TYR A 64 15.98 4.01 -16.42
CA TYR A 64 15.38 5.29 -16.03
C TYR A 64 16.11 5.89 -14.84
N PRO A 65 16.27 7.21 -14.77
CA PRO A 65 16.81 7.87 -13.58
C PRO A 65 15.88 7.65 -12.38
N ASP A 66 16.47 7.58 -11.18
CA ASP A 66 15.73 7.22 -9.95
C ASP A 66 14.53 8.15 -9.70
N GLU A 67 14.65 9.44 -9.96
CA GLU A 67 13.56 10.42 -9.80
C GLU A 67 12.39 10.20 -10.76
N LYS A 68 12.56 9.35 -11.77
CA LYS A 68 11.50 8.99 -12.72
C LYS A 68 10.83 7.65 -12.40
N VAL A 69 11.16 7.02 -11.28
CA VAL A 69 10.66 5.69 -10.93
C VAL A 69 9.77 5.74 -9.70
N VAL A 70 8.61 5.08 -9.81
CA VAL A 70 7.69 4.78 -8.71
C VAL A 70 7.50 3.27 -8.63
N LEU A 71 7.76 2.66 -7.48
CA LEU A 71 7.43 1.27 -7.21
C LEU A 71 6.17 1.20 -6.37
N ILE A 72 5.20 0.41 -6.80
CA ILE A 72 4.02 0.03 -5.99
C ILE A 72 4.27 -1.39 -5.49
N THR A 73 4.20 -1.60 -4.19
CA THR A 73 4.60 -2.87 -3.58
C THR A 73 3.64 -3.31 -2.48
N THR A 74 3.64 -4.60 -2.20
CA THR A 74 3.01 -5.19 -1.01
C THR A 74 3.94 -5.08 0.20
N GLY A 75 3.42 -5.35 1.40
CA GLY A 75 4.22 -5.38 2.62
C GLY A 75 3.99 -4.19 3.54
N SER A 76 2.88 -3.48 3.36
CA SER A 76 2.49 -2.36 4.23
C SER A 76 2.15 -2.78 5.67
N GLN A 77 2.02 -4.07 5.94
CA GLN A 77 1.77 -4.64 7.27
C GLN A 77 3.00 -5.35 7.87
N GLY A 78 4.16 -5.22 7.26
CA GLY A 78 5.40 -5.83 7.74
C GLY A 78 5.47 -7.35 7.55
N GLU A 79 4.67 -7.90 6.64
CA GLU A 79 4.67 -9.35 6.35
C GLU A 79 6.04 -9.79 5.81
N ASN A 80 6.66 -10.76 6.45
CA ASN A 80 8.04 -11.18 6.17
C ASN A 80 8.32 -11.54 4.71
N MET A 81 7.34 -12.14 4.02
CA MET A 81 7.46 -12.59 2.64
C MET A 81 7.02 -11.54 1.61
N ALA A 82 6.50 -10.42 2.05
CA ALA A 82 6.06 -9.34 1.16
C ALA A 82 7.25 -8.62 0.49
N ALA A 83 6.98 -7.99 -0.64
CA ALA A 83 8.03 -7.37 -1.44
C ALA A 83 8.78 -6.28 -0.67
N LEU A 84 8.09 -5.36 0.04
CA LEU A 84 8.76 -4.31 0.80
C LEU A 84 9.64 -4.87 1.92
N SER A 85 9.17 -5.87 2.69
CA SER A 85 9.94 -6.47 3.77
C SER A 85 11.22 -7.13 3.23
N ARG A 86 11.15 -7.79 2.09
CA ARG A 86 12.32 -8.37 1.41
C ARG A 86 13.28 -7.31 0.89
N ILE A 87 12.77 -6.18 0.39
CA ILE A 87 13.57 -5.04 -0.03
C ILE A 87 14.28 -4.43 1.18
N ALA A 88 13.56 -4.19 2.28
CA ALA A 88 14.10 -3.67 3.53
C ALA A 88 15.20 -4.57 4.10
N ALA A 89 14.99 -5.88 4.11
CA ALA A 89 15.97 -6.87 4.58
C ALA A 89 17.14 -7.13 3.59
N SER A 90 17.18 -6.47 2.44
CA SER A 90 18.17 -6.69 1.37
C SER A 90 18.21 -8.13 0.79
N ILE A 91 17.09 -8.83 0.84
CA ILE A 91 16.93 -10.18 0.26
C ILE A 91 16.07 -10.19 -1.01
N HIS A 92 15.69 -9.02 -1.52
CA HIS A 92 14.98 -8.90 -2.78
C HIS A 92 15.93 -8.92 -3.96
N ASN A 93 15.69 -9.80 -4.94
CA ASN A 93 16.67 -10.09 -6.01
C ASN A 93 16.87 -8.94 -7.01
N LYS A 94 15.89 -8.01 -7.13
CA LYS A 94 15.89 -6.98 -8.19
C LYS A 94 15.94 -5.56 -7.66
N VAL A 95 15.60 -5.34 -6.39
CA VAL A 95 15.50 -4.00 -5.79
C VAL A 95 16.29 -3.97 -4.50
N ALA A 96 17.18 -3.00 -4.38
CA ALA A 96 17.85 -2.62 -3.14
C ALA A 96 17.48 -1.18 -2.79
N ILE A 97 17.36 -0.87 -1.50
CA ILE A 97 17.17 0.50 -1.03
C ILE A 97 18.44 1.31 -1.29
N LYS A 98 18.25 2.54 -1.74
CA LYS A 98 19.30 3.52 -1.92
C LYS A 98 19.09 4.69 -0.94
N PRO A 99 20.17 5.31 -0.44
CA PRO A 99 20.05 6.58 0.28
C PRO A 99 19.27 7.60 -0.54
N GLY A 100 18.31 8.28 0.10
CA GLY A 100 17.42 9.24 -0.57
C GLY A 100 16.19 8.64 -1.27
N ASP A 101 15.98 7.32 -1.23
CA ASP A 101 14.69 6.75 -1.61
C ASP A 101 13.60 7.25 -0.65
N VAL A 102 12.42 7.58 -1.19
CA VAL A 102 11.25 7.93 -0.40
C VAL A 102 10.33 6.72 -0.34
N VAL A 103 10.07 6.22 0.86
CA VAL A 103 9.18 5.08 1.08
C VAL A 103 7.91 5.52 1.79
N ILE A 104 6.77 5.31 1.15
CA ILE A 104 5.46 5.74 1.66
C ILE A 104 4.66 4.50 2.07
N PHE A 105 4.29 4.42 3.35
CA PHE A 105 3.32 3.45 3.83
C PHE A 105 1.93 4.03 3.68
N SER A 106 1.20 3.61 2.65
CA SER A 106 -0.16 4.07 2.40
C SER A 106 -1.20 3.17 3.09
N SER A 107 -0.97 2.89 4.37
CA SER A 107 -1.87 2.15 5.26
C SER A 107 -1.41 2.32 6.70
N HIS A 108 -2.35 2.22 7.66
CA HIS A 108 -1.99 2.07 9.08
C HIS A 108 -1.77 0.59 9.43
N PRO A 109 -0.94 0.29 10.44
CA PRO A 109 -0.82 -1.07 10.95
C PRO A 109 -2.18 -1.60 11.43
N ILE A 110 -2.50 -2.81 11.05
CA ILE A 110 -3.59 -3.54 11.68
C ILE A 110 -3.16 -3.84 13.13
N PRO A 111 -4.05 -3.70 14.12
CA PRO A 111 -3.72 -4.01 15.51
C PRO A 111 -3.02 -5.37 15.65
N GLY A 112 -1.82 -5.37 16.25
CA GLY A 112 -0.95 -6.53 16.37
C GLY A 112 0.21 -6.60 15.36
N ASN A 113 0.17 -5.82 14.28
CA ASN A 113 1.24 -5.78 13.27
C ASN A 113 2.25 -4.65 13.51
N GLU A 114 2.05 -3.80 14.50
CA GLU A 114 2.85 -2.59 14.75
C GLU A 114 4.34 -2.93 14.85
N LYS A 115 4.68 -3.97 15.61
CA LYS A 115 6.08 -4.39 15.76
C LYS A 115 6.73 -4.81 14.44
N ALA A 116 6.00 -5.51 13.59
CA ALA A 116 6.48 -5.94 12.28
C ALA A 116 6.66 -4.76 11.33
N VAL A 117 5.70 -3.82 11.31
CA VAL A 117 5.77 -2.60 10.50
C VAL A 117 6.93 -1.72 10.94
N PHE A 118 7.08 -1.45 12.23
CA PHE A 118 8.19 -0.63 12.75
C PHE A 118 9.56 -1.26 12.52
N LYS A 119 9.66 -2.60 12.53
CA LYS A 119 10.89 -3.27 12.13
C LYS A 119 11.27 -2.94 10.68
N VAL A 120 10.32 -3.02 9.75
CA VAL A 120 10.56 -2.68 8.35
C VAL A 120 10.94 -1.21 8.18
N ILE A 121 10.25 -0.29 8.87
CA ILE A 121 10.57 1.14 8.88
C ILE A 121 12.02 1.37 9.32
N ASN A 122 12.42 0.79 10.46
CA ASN A 122 13.77 0.93 10.99
C ASN A 122 14.83 0.40 10.01
N GLU A 123 14.56 -0.74 9.35
CA GLU A 123 15.48 -1.31 8.35
C GLU A 123 15.62 -0.40 7.11
N LEU A 124 14.54 0.26 6.69
CA LEU A 124 14.55 1.21 5.57
C LEU A 124 15.33 2.48 5.92
N GLU A 125 15.06 3.08 7.08
CA GLU A 125 15.74 4.30 7.56
C GLU A 125 17.22 4.05 7.82
N ALA A 126 17.60 2.90 8.37
CA ALA A 126 19.00 2.50 8.56
C ALA A 126 19.78 2.43 7.22
N LYS A 127 19.10 2.31 6.10
CA LYS A 127 19.68 2.33 4.74
C LYS A 127 19.62 3.71 4.08
N GLY A 128 19.20 4.73 4.81
CA GLY A 128 19.12 6.12 4.33
C GLY A 128 17.87 6.44 3.50
N ALA A 129 16.85 5.60 3.55
CA ALA A 129 15.55 5.95 2.99
C ALA A 129 14.84 6.99 3.87
N HIS A 130 14.05 7.86 3.25
CA HIS A 130 13.11 8.73 3.94
C HIS A 130 11.74 8.06 3.99
N VAL A 131 11.29 7.67 5.19
CA VAL A 131 10.02 6.96 5.37
C VAL A 131 8.90 7.93 5.73
N ILE A 132 7.81 7.89 4.97
CA ILE A 132 6.57 8.62 5.24
C ILE A 132 5.54 7.60 5.70
N PHE A 133 5.17 7.67 6.98
CA PHE A 133 4.30 6.69 7.62
C PHE A 133 3.05 7.31 8.25
N GLU A 134 3.11 8.55 8.71
CA GLU A 134 2.00 9.25 9.36
C GLU A 134 1.13 9.97 8.32
N ASP A 135 -0.18 10.11 8.60
CA ASP A 135 -1.18 10.85 7.81
C ASP A 135 -1.34 10.44 6.33
N THR A 136 -0.93 9.21 5.99
CA THR A 136 -0.98 8.71 4.61
C THR A 136 -2.24 7.87 4.30
N HIS A 137 -3.09 7.63 5.29
CA HIS A 137 -4.24 6.74 5.16
C HIS A 137 -5.52 7.36 5.71
N VAL A 138 -6.53 7.46 4.86
CA VAL A 138 -7.91 7.76 5.27
C VAL A 138 -8.61 6.44 5.57
N SER A 139 -9.14 6.29 6.80
CA SER A 139 -9.90 5.11 7.19
C SER A 139 -11.20 5.01 6.39
N GLY A 140 -11.50 3.81 5.89
CA GLY A 140 -12.79 3.47 5.29
C GLY A 140 -13.82 2.96 6.31
N HIS A 141 -13.46 2.88 7.60
CA HIS A 141 -14.39 2.47 8.66
C HIS A 141 -15.37 3.59 8.98
N ALA A 142 -16.63 3.21 9.18
CA ALA A 142 -17.67 4.14 9.57
C ALA A 142 -17.40 4.73 10.98
N CYS A 143 -17.68 5.99 11.16
CA CYS A 143 -17.65 6.63 12.46
C CYS A 143 -18.92 6.30 13.27
N ARG A 144 -18.93 6.68 14.55
CA ARG A 144 -20.04 6.38 15.48
C ARG A 144 -21.42 6.83 14.94
N GLU A 145 -21.52 8.03 14.41
CA GLU A 145 -22.79 8.57 13.92
C GLU A 145 -23.24 7.93 12.61
N GLU A 146 -22.31 7.53 11.76
CA GLU A 146 -22.58 6.75 10.55
C GLU A 146 -23.11 5.35 10.89
N LEU A 147 -22.54 4.68 11.91
CA LEU A 147 -23.07 3.40 12.42
C LEU A 147 -24.49 3.53 12.95
N LYS A 148 -24.78 4.58 13.74
CA LYS A 148 -26.14 4.87 14.20
C LYS A 148 -27.11 5.08 13.04
N LEU A 149 -26.68 5.82 12.01
CA LEU A 149 -27.50 6.05 10.83
C LEU A 149 -27.81 4.73 10.10
N ILE A 150 -26.82 3.89 9.90
CA ILE A 150 -26.99 2.57 9.28
C ILE A 150 -28.01 1.74 10.06
N TYR A 151 -27.90 1.67 11.38
CA TYR A 151 -28.86 0.93 12.20
C TYR A 151 -30.26 1.54 12.16
N ALA A 152 -30.39 2.86 12.15
CA ALA A 152 -31.68 3.53 12.03
C ALA A 152 -32.38 3.26 10.69
N LEU A 153 -31.62 3.18 9.61
CA LEU A 153 -32.12 2.93 8.26
C LEU A 153 -32.48 1.46 8.04
N THR A 154 -31.58 0.55 8.45
CA THR A 154 -31.75 -0.89 8.18
C THR A 154 -32.61 -1.60 9.20
N LYS A 155 -32.75 -1.06 10.42
CA LYS A 155 -33.50 -1.62 11.56
C LYS A 155 -33.24 -3.13 11.74
N PRO A 156 -31.96 -3.57 11.85
CA PRO A 156 -31.65 -4.98 11.88
C PRO A 156 -32.20 -5.63 13.16
N LYS A 157 -32.69 -6.86 13.05
CA LYS A 157 -33.09 -7.64 14.22
C LYS A 157 -31.90 -8.03 15.11
N TYR A 158 -30.76 -8.25 14.46
CA TYR A 158 -29.48 -8.58 15.14
C TYR A 158 -28.38 -7.80 14.46
N ALA A 159 -27.42 -7.32 15.27
CA ALA A 159 -26.19 -6.70 14.81
C ALA A 159 -24.99 -7.42 15.43
N ILE A 160 -24.05 -7.83 14.59
CA ILE A 160 -22.84 -8.53 15.01
C ILE A 160 -21.67 -7.65 14.59
N PRO A 161 -21.02 -6.95 15.53
CA PRO A 161 -19.83 -6.18 15.22
C PRO A 161 -18.69 -7.12 14.83
N VAL A 162 -18.00 -6.77 13.76
CA VAL A 162 -16.87 -7.54 13.24
C VAL A 162 -15.65 -6.65 13.24
N HIS A 163 -14.49 -7.25 13.48
CA HIS A 163 -13.21 -6.58 13.41
C HIS A 163 -12.88 -5.73 14.63
N GLY A 164 -11.79 -6.08 15.31
CA GLY A 164 -11.30 -5.40 16.50
C GLY A 164 -11.19 -6.31 17.72
N GLU A 165 -10.65 -5.76 18.79
CA GLU A 165 -10.52 -6.43 20.10
C GLU A 165 -11.84 -6.35 20.87
N TYR A 166 -11.97 -7.14 21.95
CA TYR A 166 -13.16 -7.15 22.81
C TYR A 166 -13.59 -5.75 23.27
N ARG A 167 -12.64 -4.89 23.68
CA ARG A 167 -12.91 -3.51 24.08
C ARG A 167 -13.58 -2.67 22.99
N HIS A 168 -13.23 -2.90 21.73
CA HIS A 168 -13.82 -2.21 20.57
C HIS A 168 -15.23 -2.73 20.34
N LEU A 169 -15.41 -4.05 20.32
CA LEU A 169 -16.71 -4.70 20.12
C LEU A 169 -17.70 -4.34 21.24
N LYS A 170 -17.24 -4.21 22.48
CA LYS A 170 -18.08 -3.79 23.61
C LYS A 170 -18.56 -2.34 23.52
N ARG A 171 -17.79 -1.47 22.87
CA ARG A 171 -18.15 -0.05 22.68
C ARG A 171 -19.03 0.22 21.47
N HIS A 172 -19.09 -0.73 20.54
CA HIS A 172 -19.96 -0.69 19.38
C HIS A 172 -21.42 -0.82 19.78
#